data_7bec3a5df3a28673a8d087f4364436c5
#
_entry.id   7bec3a5df3a28673a8d087f4364436c5
#
_cell.length_a   1.000
_cell.length_b   1.000
_cell.length_c   1.000
_cell.angle_alpha   90.00
_cell.angle_beta   90.00
_cell.angle_gamma   90.00
#
_symmetry.space_group_name_H-M   'P 1'
#
loop_
_entity.id
_entity.type
_entity.pdbx_description
1 polymer ?
#
loop_
_entity_poly.entity_id
_entity_poly.type
_entity_poly.pdbx_seq_one_letter_code
_entity_poly.pdbx_strand_id
1 'polypeptide(L)'
;MSREVVVVSGVRTAIGTYGGSLKDIPPTELAALVVREALARASTEGKDVGHVVFGHVVNTEPKDMYLSRVAAINGGCAETTPAFNVNRLCGSGLQAIISASQAIALGDCDVAIGGGAENMSRGPYANLTQRWGSRMGDAKLVDMMVGALHDPFHNIHMGVTAENVAAKYGITREMQDAAAVESHNRAEKATAAGLFKDQIVPVMLKSKKGDVAYTTDEHFRTGATLADFAKLKPVFQKENGTVTAGNASGINDAAAAVVLMEGKTAQARGLKPLGRLVGYAHTGLDPKIMGVGPISATQAVLKRTGLTVNDLDVIEANEAFAAQACAVTKELGLDPAKVNPNGSGISLGHPIGATGALITVKALYELQRIQGRYALVTMCIGGGQGIAAIFERM
;
A
#
# COMPACT_ATOMS: atom_id res chain seq x y z
N MET A 1 9.77 2.40 30.03
CA MET A 1 9.74 1.32 28.99
C MET A 1 8.68 1.72 27.99
N SER A 2 8.98 1.75 26.69
CA SER A 2 7.98 2.00 25.67
C SER A 2 6.95 0.86 25.69
N ARG A 3 5.66 1.19 25.55
CA ARG A 3 4.57 0.20 25.44
C ARG A 3 4.77 -0.63 24.16
N GLU A 4 4.60 -1.94 24.26
CA GLU A 4 4.66 -2.81 23.10
C GLU A 4 3.38 -2.65 22.27
N VAL A 5 3.51 -2.60 20.95
CA VAL A 5 2.37 -2.48 20.03
C VAL A 5 2.27 -3.74 19.19
N VAL A 6 1.13 -4.43 19.31
CA VAL A 6 0.84 -5.66 18.59
C VAL A 6 -0.28 -5.46 17.57
N VAL A 7 -0.27 -6.24 16.51
CA VAL A 7 -1.32 -6.30 15.48
C VAL A 7 -2.21 -7.49 15.79
N VAL A 8 -3.44 -7.26 16.20
CA VAL A 8 -4.38 -8.33 16.59
C VAL A 8 -5.26 -8.79 15.44
N SER A 9 -5.44 -7.97 14.41
CA SER A 9 -6.10 -8.38 13.16
C SER A 9 -5.64 -7.53 12.00
N GLY A 10 -5.83 -8.04 10.78
CA GLY A 10 -5.58 -7.31 9.55
C GLY A 10 -6.45 -7.85 8.42
N VAL A 11 -7.04 -6.95 7.63
CA VAL A 11 -7.90 -7.29 6.51
C VAL A 11 -7.69 -6.32 5.36
N ARG A 12 -8.04 -6.76 4.14
CA ARG A 12 -8.03 -5.94 2.95
C ARG A 12 -9.21 -6.25 2.04
N THR A 13 -9.58 -5.36 1.17
CA THR A 13 -10.42 -5.70 0.02
C THR A 13 -9.58 -6.44 -1.03
N ALA A 14 -10.21 -7.12 -1.97
CA ALA A 14 -9.56 -7.41 -3.23
C ALA A 14 -9.23 -6.09 -3.94
N ILE A 15 -8.16 -6.08 -4.75
CA ILE A 15 -7.67 -4.89 -5.45
C ILE A 15 -8.33 -4.80 -6.81
N GLY A 16 -9.03 -3.69 -7.06
CA GLY A 16 -9.64 -3.36 -8.34
C GLY A 16 -8.64 -2.75 -9.32
N THR A 17 -8.80 -3.00 -10.60
CA THR A 17 -8.05 -2.32 -11.66
C THR A 17 -8.72 -1.00 -12.05
N TYR A 18 -8.01 -0.15 -12.74
CA TYR A 18 -8.53 1.14 -13.21
C TYR A 18 -9.78 0.97 -14.07
N GLY A 19 -10.86 1.63 -13.65
CA GLY A 19 -12.17 1.50 -14.31
C GLY A 19 -12.83 0.13 -14.13
N GLY A 20 -12.29 -0.73 -13.24
CA GLY A 20 -12.76 -2.08 -12.98
C GLY A 20 -13.90 -2.17 -11.95
N SER A 21 -13.91 -3.28 -11.21
CA SER A 21 -15.03 -3.66 -10.33
C SER A 21 -15.31 -2.67 -9.21
N LEU A 22 -14.29 -1.98 -8.69
CA LEU A 22 -14.43 -1.04 -7.56
C LEU A 22 -14.60 0.44 -7.97
N LYS A 23 -14.59 0.77 -9.26
CA LYS A 23 -14.57 2.14 -9.77
C LYS A 23 -15.66 3.06 -9.21
N ASP A 24 -16.84 2.51 -8.92
CA ASP A 24 -17.99 3.31 -8.48
C ASP A 24 -18.15 3.36 -6.95
N ILE A 25 -17.29 2.67 -6.20
CA ILE A 25 -17.38 2.59 -4.74
C ILE A 25 -16.51 3.67 -4.10
N PRO A 26 -17.08 4.59 -3.32
CA PRO A 26 -16.31 5.61 -2.62
C PRO A 26 -15.23 5.01 -1.70
N PRO A 27 -14.02 5.60 -1.61
CA PRO A 27 -12.98 5.11 -0.73
C PRO A 27 -13.40 5.10 0.75
N THR A 28 -14.31 5.99 1.15
CA THR A 28 -14.89 6.02 2.50
C THR A 28 -15.72 4.77 2.82
N GLU A 29 -16.42 4.19 1.83
CA GLU A 29 -17.20 2.95 2.00
C GLU A 29 -16.28 1.74 2.12
N LEU A 30 -15.24 1.66 1.27
CA LEU A 30 -14.21 0.62 1.36
C LEU A 30 -13.49 0.68 2.71
N ALA A 31 -13.14 1.88 3.18
CA ALA A 31 -12.49 2.08 4.47
C ALA A 31 -13.39 1.64 5.65
N ALA A 32 -14.67 2.00 5.64
CA ALA A 32 -15.61 1.58 6.68
C ALA A 32 -15.81 0.05 6.70
N LEU A 33 -15.83 -0.59 5.52
CA LEU A 33 -15.92 -2.05 5.40
C LEU A 33 -14.76 -2.76 6.08
N VAL A 34 -13.51 -2.33 5.77
CA VAL A 34 -12.33 -2.96 6.36
C VAL A 34 -12.18 -2.66 7.86
N VAL A 35 -12.62 -1.49 8.34
CA VAL A 35 -12.66 -1.19 9.78
C VAL A 35 -13.60 -2.14 10.50
N ARG A 36 -14.83 -2.30 10.02
CA ARG A 36 -15.83 -3.19 10.61
C ARG A 36 -15.33 -4.63 10.70
N GLU A 37 -14.81 -5.14 9.62
CA GLU A 37 -14.31 -6.50 9.56
C GLU A 37 -13.05 -6.70 10.41
N ALA A 38 -12.13 -5.74 10.42
CA ALA A 38 -10.93 -5.80 11.26
C ALA A 38 -11.29 -5.85 12.74
N LEU A 39 -12.27 -5.07 13.19
CA LEU A 39 -12.78 -5.09 14.56
C LEU A 39 -13.44 -6.44 14.90
N ALA A 40 -14.26 -6.97 13.99
CA ALA A 40 -14.91 -8.27 14.19
C ALA A 40 -13.87 -9.39 14.36
N ARG A 41 -12.85 -9.44 13.51
CA ARG A 41 -11.77 -10.45 13.61
C ARG A 41 -10.88 -10.25 14.84
N ALA A 42 -10.73 -9.01 15.30
CA ALA A 42 -10.02 -8.70 16.54
C ALA A 42 -10.84 -9.01 17.80
N SER A 43 -12.11 -9.45 17.68
CA SER A 43 -13.02 -9.54 18.83
C SER A 43 -13.01 -8.28 19.71
N THR A 44 -12.97 -7.11 19.04
CA THR A 44 -12.81 -5.80 19.68
C THR A 44 -14.03 -4.94 19.38
N GLU A 45 -14.62 -4.35 20.41
CA GLU A 45 -15.75 -3.45 20.24
C GLU A 45 -15.28 -2.07 19.78
N GLY A 46 -16.04 -1.41 18.91
CA GLY A 46 -15.67 -0.09 18.39
C GLY A 46 -15.53 0.99 19.45
N LYS A 47 -16.21 0.86 20.60
CA LYS A 47 -16.08 1.77 21.75
C LYS A 47 -14.68 1.74 22.40
N ASP A 48 -13.95 0.65 22.22
CA ASP A 48 -12.61 0.47 22.80
C ASP A 48 -11.54 1.16 21.95
N VAL A 49 -11.86 1.55 20.71
CA VAL A 49 -10.91 2.19 19.80
C VAL A 49 -10.71 3.64 20.19
N GLY A 50 -9.49 3.99 20.62
CA GLY A 50 -9.14 5.33 21.02
C GLY A 50 -8.61 6.20 19.88
N HIS A 51 -8.21 5.62 18.72
CA HIS A 51 -7.72 6.41 17.58
C HIS A 51 -7.84 5.66 16.25
N VAL A 52 -8.15 6.39 15.17
CA VAL A 52 -8.20 5.84 13.80
C VAL A 52 -7.39 6.70 12.84
N VAL A 53 -6.48 6.09 12.10
CA VAL A 53 -5.64 6.76 11.10
C VAL A 53 -5.71 6.01 9.78
N PHE A 54 -6.04 6.71 8.69
CA PHE A 54 -6.04 6.15 7.35
C PHE A 54 -5.15 6.95 6.39
N GLY A 55 -4.39 6.22 5.58
CA GLY A 55 -3.72 6.75 4.41
C GLY A 55 -4.71 7.02 3.29
N HIS A 56 -4.67 8.23 2.72
CA HIS A 56 -5.48 8.63 1.58
C HIS A 56 -4.79 9.78 0.85
N VAL A 57 -4.72 9.73 -0.46
CA VAL A 57 -3.94 10.68 -1.25
C VAL A 57 -4.82 11.55 -2.13
N VAL A 58 -5.73 10.96 -2.90
CA VAL A 58 -6.55 11.67 -3.89
C VAL A 58 -7.99 11.70 -3.43
N ASN A 59 -8.44 12.86 -2.92
CA ASN A 59 -9.84 13.04 -2.57
C ASN A 59 -10.72 12.98 -3.84
N THR A 60 -11.63 12.03 -3.89
CA THR A 60 -12.53 11.80 -5.02
C THR A 60 -13.83 12.59 -4.90
N GLU A 61 -14.20 12.93 -3.67
CA GLU A 61 -15.37 13.73 -3.31
C GLU A 61 -15.12 14.46 -1.97
N PRO A 62 -15.94 15.48 -1.61
CA PRO A 62 -15.72 16.26 -0.37
C PRO A 62 -15.68 15.44 0.92
N LYS A 63 -16.37 14.31 0.95
CA LYS A 63 -16.42 13.41 2.12
C LYS A 63 -15.05 12.79 2.42
N ASP A 64 -14.20 12.63 1.42
CA ASP A 64 -12.87 12.02 1.58
C ASP A 64 -11.90 12.86 2.41
N MET A 65 -12.15 14.18 2.54
CA MET A 65 -11.42 15.03 3.47
C MET A 65 -11.54 14.53 4.93
N TYR A 66 -12.60 13.79 5.22
CA TYR A 66 -12.91 13.19 6.52
C TYR A 66 -12.79 11.65 6.49
N LEU A 67 -12.07 11.07 5.53
CA LEU A 67 -12.08 9.63 5.25
C LEU A 67 -11.90 8.79 6.51
N SER A 68 -10.88 9.06 7.33
CA SER A 68 -10.61 8.30 8.57
C SER A 68 -11.76 8.41 9.57
N ARG A 69 -12.35 9.61 9.68
CA ARG A 69 -13.48 9.83 10.60
C ARG A 69 -14.74 9.12 10.10
N VAL A 70 -15.01 9.18 8.79
CA VAL A 70 -16.13 8.46 8.16
C VAL A 70 -15.93 6.95 8.31
N ALA A 71 -14.71 6.46 8.08
CA ALA A 71 -14.37 5.05 8.26
C ALA A 71 -14.57 4.59 9.72
N ALA A 72 -14.16 5.40 10.70
CA ALA A 72 -14.35 5.11 12.12
C ALA A 72 -15.83 4.97 12.46
N ILE A 73 -16.63 5.98 12.19
CA ILE A 73 -18.06 6.00 12.55
C ILE A 73 -18.84 4.92 11.81
N ASN A 74 -18.71 4.86 10.48
CA ASN A 74 -19.43 3.88 9.67
C ASN A 74 -18.89 2.45 9.86
N GLY A 75 -17.66 2.32 10.34
CA GLY A 75 -17.04 1.06 10.72
C GLY A 75 -17.44 0.55 12.11
N GLY A 76 -18.17 1.36 12.89
CA GLY A 76 -18.73 0.97 14.19
C GLY A 76 -17.92 1.46 15.40
N CYS A 77 -16.95 2.37 15.23
CA CYS A 77 -16.30 3.03 16.36
C CYS A 77 -17.25 4.04 17.04
N ALA A 78 -16.95 4.38 18.30
CA ALA A 78 -17.73 5.36 19.04
C ALA A 78 -17.58 6.79 18.43
N GLU A 79 -18.59 7.62 18.63
CA GLU A 79 -18.55 9.02 18.23
C GLU A 79 -17.42 9.82 18.92
N THR A 80 -16.95 9.35 20.05
CA THR A 80 -15.83 9.93 20.81
C THR A 80 -14.46 9.55 20.23
N THR A 81 -14.35 8.56 19.33
CA THR A 81 -13.09 8.11 18.74
C THR A 81 -12.51 9.16 17.79
N PRO A 82 -11.38 9.81 18.09
CA PRO A 82 -10.74 10.75 17.17
C PRO A 82 -10.15 10.03 15.97
N ALA A 83 -10.03 10.76 14.85
CA ALA A 83 -9.47 10.22 13.61
C ALA A 83 -8.83 11.32 12.76
N PHE A 84 -7.78 10.97 11.99
CA PHE A 84 -7.21 11.86 10.99
C PHE A 84 -6.71 11.11 9.76
N ASN A 85 -6.72 11.79 8.60
CA ASN A 85 -6.11 11.29 7.37
C ASN A 85 -4.63 11.60 7.36
N VAL A 86 -3.82 10.71 6.77
CA VAL A 86 -2.41 10.98 6.49
C VAL A 86 -2.14 10.85 5.00
N ASN A 87 -1.41 11.82 4.44
CA ASN A 87 -0.92 11.78 3.07
C ASN A 87 0.62 11.83 3.09
N ARG A 88 1.23 10.70 2.78
CA ARG A 88 2.65 10.52 2.46
C ARG A 88 2.75 9.78 1.13
N LEU A 89 1.88 10.15 0.17
CA LEU A 89 1.76 9.49 -1.14
C LEU A 89 1.74 7.96 -1.00
N CYS A 90 2.59 7.26 -1.76
CA CYS A 90 2.64 5.78 -1.75
C CYS A 90 2.84 5.16 -0.35
N GLY A 91 3.49 5.88 0.58
CA GLY A 91 3.74 5.44 1.94
C GLY A 91 2.61 5.66 2.94
N SER A 92 1.49 6.25 2.52
CA SER A 92 0.41 6.70 3.42
C SER A 92 -0.17 5.59 4.28
N GLY A 93 -0.46 4.43 3.71
CA GLY A 93 -1.04 3.29 4.45
C GLY A 93 -0.11 2.76 5.55
N LEU A 94 1.20 2.64 5.26
CA LEU A 94 2.17 2.23 6.26
C LEU A 94 2.40 3.34 7.31
N GLN A 95 2.41 4.62 6.88
CA GLN A 95 2.48 5.75 7.79
C GLN A 95 1.27 5.79 8.74
N ALA A 96 0.08 5.48 8.26
CA ALA A 96 -1.13 5.42 9.08
C ALA A 96 -1.00 4.37 10.19
N ILE A 97 -0.49 3.18 9.87
CA ILE A 97 -0.19 2.12 10.85
C ILE A 97 0.85 2.60 11.87
N ILE A 98 1.94 3.23 11.41
CA ILE A 98 2.97 3.78 12.29
C ILE A 98 2.39 4.88 13.20
N SER A 99 1.58 5.80 12.67
CA SER A 99 0.99 6.89 13.48
C SER A 99 0.01 6.36 14.51
N ALA A 100 -0.82 5.37 14.16
CA ALA A 100 -1.68 4.67 15.11
C ALA A 100 -0.88 3.92 16.18
N SER A 101 0.24 3.29 15.80
CA SER A 101 1.17 2.64 16.74
C SER A 101 1.83 3.65 17.69
N GLN A 102 2.16 4.85 17.21
CA GLN A 102 2.72 5.92 18.03
C GLN A 102 1.74 6.39 19.11
N ALA A 103 0.45 6.54 18.79
CA ALA A 103 -0.57 6.89 19.77
C ALA A 103 -0.65 5.86 20.92
N ILE A 104 -0.57 4.56 20.59
CA ILE A 104 -0.51 3.50 21.61
C ILE A 104 0.80 3.56 22.42
N ALA A 105 1.94 3.69 21.75
CA ALA A 105 3.25 3.69 22.39
C ALA A 105 3.43 4.87 23.35
N LEU A 106 2.82 6.03 23.04
CA LEU A 106 2.82 7.23 23.87
C LEU A 106 1.78 7.18 25.02
N GLY A 107 0.83 6.25 24.95
CA GLY A 107 -0.20 6.09 25.98
C GLY A 107 -1.47 6.90 25.74
N ASP A 108 -1.67 7.46 24.56
CA ASP A 108 -2.89 8.19 24.22
C ASP A 108 -4.12 7.25 24.18
N CYS A 109 -3.89 5.98 23.81
CA CYS A 109 -4.92 4.93 23.80
C CYS A 109 -4.29 3.54 23.91
N ASP A 110 -5.15 2.52 24.18
CA ASP A 110 -4.74 1.11 24.23
C ASP A 110 -5.05 0.37 22.93
N VAL A 111 -6.02 0.85 22.14
CA VAL A 111 -6.46 0.26 20.88
C VAL A 111 -6.54 1.36 19.82
N ALA A 112 -5.95 1.10 18.66
CA ALA A 112 -6.02 2.01 17.52
C ALA A 112 -6.20 1.21 16.21
N ILE A 113 -6.70 1.89 15.18
CA ILE A 113 -6.81 1.34 13.83
C ILE A 113 -5.90 2.14 12.91
N GLY A 114 -5.02 1.43 12.20
CA GLY A 114 -4.22 1.97 11.10
C GLY A 114 -4.64 1.33 9.78
N GLY A 115 -4.79 2.13 8.74
CA GLY A 115 -5.23 1.59 7.46
C GLY A 115 -4.92 2.51 6.28
N GLY A 116 -5.49 2.19 5.14
CA GLY A 116 -5.45 3.04 3.94
C GLY A 116 -6.59 2.68 3.01
N ALA A 117 -7.10 3.67 2.30
CA ALA A 117 -8.11 3.49 1.27
C ALA A 117 -7.85 4.45 0.11
N GLU A 118 -7.92 3.94 -1.10
CA GLU A 118 -7.75 4.72 -2.31
C GLU A 118 -8.68 4.20 -3.39
N ASN A 119 -9.31 5.11 -4.12
CA ASN A 119 -10.00 4.80 -5.37
C ASN A 119 -9.46 5.74 -6.45
N MET A 120 -8.42 5.28 -7.15
CA MET A 120 -7.77 6.08 -8.20
C MET A 120 -8.63 6.19 -9.45
N SER A 121 -9.55 5.24 -9.67
CA SER A 121 -10.54 5.29 -10.76
C SER A 121 -11.48 6.49 -10.65
N ARG A 122 -11.67 7.03 -9.45
CA ARG A 122 -12.50 8.21 -9.17
C ARG A 122 -11.72 9.52 -9.09
N GLY A 123 -10.43 9.52 -9.42
CA GLY A 123 -9.58 10.70 -9.36
C GLY A 123 -10.25 11.92 -10.05
N PRO A 124 -10.43 13.05 -9.36
CA PRO A 124 -11.17 14.18 -9.90
C PRO A 124 -10.34 15.01 -10.87
N TYR A 125 -11.02 15.77 -11.69
CA TYR A 125 -10.44 16.87 -12.44
C TYR A 125 -10.70 18.19 -11.70
N ALA A 126 -9.67 19.00 -11.47
CA ALA A 126 -9.76 20.27 -10.78
C ALA A 126 -9.58 21.45 -11.73
N ASN A 127 -10.43 22.46 -11.59
CA ASN A 127 -10.20 23.76 -12.19
C ASN A 127 -9.58 24.71 -11.17
N LEU A 128 -8.34 25.14 -11.40
CA LEU A 128 -7.57 25.93 -10.45
C LEU A 128 -7.95 27.42 -10.42
N THR A 129 -8.69 27.91 -11.42
CA THR A 129 -9.03 29.32 -11.57
C THR A 129 -10.51 29.64 -11.37
N GLN A 130 -11.40 28.63 -11.44
CA GLN A 130 -12.86 28.81 -11.51
C GLN A 130 -13.48 29.46 -10.26
N ARG A 131 -12.83 29.39 -9.11
CA ARG A 131 -13.35 30.01 -7.87
C ARG A 131 -13.59 31.51 -8.03
N TRP A 132 -12.77 32.16 -8.83
CA TRP A 132 -12.88 33.60 -9.11
C TRP A 132 -13.43 33.90 -10.51
N GLY A 133 -13.84 32.85 -11.24
CA GLY A 133 -14.33 32.89 -12.60
C GLY A 133 -13.24 32.98 -13.67
N SER A 134 -13.64 32.67 -14.90
CA SER A 134 -12.83 32.92 -16.11
C SER A 134 -13.45 34.09 -16.85
N ARG A 135 -12.72 35.20 -16.89
CA ARG A 135 -13.26 36.43 -17.53
C ARG A 135 -13.44 36.27 -19.04
N MET A 136 -12.49 35.59 -19.70
CA MET A 136 -12.47 35.34 -21.14
C MET A 136 -11.51 34.21 -21.48
N GLY A 137 -11.85 33.36 -22.46
CA GLY A 137 -11.08 32.23 -22.93
C GLY A 137 -11.48 30.89 -22.27
N ASP A 138 -10.76 29.83 -22.66
CA ASP A 138 -11.03 28.46 -22.21
C ASP A 138 -10.66 28.21 -20.74
N ALA A 139 -11.41 27.34 -20.06
CA ALA A 139 -11.10 26.85 -18.74
C ALA A 139 -10.34 25.51 -18.82
N LYS A 140 -9.16 25.43 -18.18
CA LYS A 140 -8.35 24.20 -18.14
C LYS A 140 -8.71 23.36 -16.93
N LEU A 141 -8.91 22.05 -17.14
CA LEU A 141 -9.04 21.06 -16.08
C LEU A 141 -7.71 20.31 -15.90
N VAL A 142 -7.32 20.10 -14.65
CA VAL A 142 -6.11 19.37 -14.26
C VAL A 142 -6.55 18.02 -13.68
N ASP A 143 -6.01 16.93 -14.23
CA ASP A 143 -6.21 15.58 -13.70
C ASP A 143 -5.43 15.43 -12.38
N MET A 144 -6.15 15.33 -11.26
CA MET A 144 -5.54 15.24 -9.93
C MET A 144 -4.91 13.87 -9.65
N MET A 145 -5.40 12.80 -10.29
CA MET A 145 -4.79 11.47 -10.20
C MET A 145 -3.43 11.47 -10.91
N VAL A 146 -3.37 11.97 -12.13
CA VAL A 146 -2.09 12.14 -12.86
C VAL A 146 -1.18 13.12 -12.13
N GLY A 147 -1.73 14.17 -11.49
CA GLY A 147 -0.98 15.10 -10.66
C GLY A 147 -0.27 14.44 -9.49
N ALA A 148 -0.90 13.48 -8.83
CA ALA A 148 -0.28 12.69 -7.76
C ALA A 148 0.88 11.79 -8.25
N LEU A 149 0.97 11.52 -9.56
CA LEU A 149 2.02 10.74 -10.20
C LEU A 149 3.12 11.60 -10.84
N HIS A 150 3.14 12.91 -10.58
CA HIS A 150 4.18 13.82 -11.03
C HIS A 150 5.03 14.31 -9.86
N ASP A 151 6.34 14.37 -10.08
CA ASP A 151 7.27 15.00 -9.15
C ASP A 151 7.08 16.52 -9.16
N PRO A 152 6.81 17.15 -8.00
CA PRO A 152 6.51 18.59 -7.96
C PRO A 152 7.75 19.48 -8.16
N PHE A 153 8.96 18.95 -7.97
CA PHE A 153 10.21 19.71 -8.06
C PHE A 153 10.71 19.81 -9.50
N HIS A 154 10.54 18.74 -10.28
CA HIS A 154 11.07 18.63 -11.64
C HIS A 154 9.97 18.53 -12.69
N ASN A 155 8.71 18.43 -12.27
CA ASN A 155 7.55 18.26 -13.15
C ASN A 155 7.69 17.08 -14.13
N ILE A 156 8.20 15.95 -13.63
CA ILE A 156 8.36 14.70 -14.37
C ILE A 156 7.45 13.63 -13.81
N HIS A 157 6.91 12.78 -14.68
CA HIS A 157 6.10 11.64 -14.26
C HIS A 157 6.95 10.61 -13.48
N MET A 158 6.35 9.91 -12.51
CA MET A 158 7.04 8.88 -11.72
C MET A 158 7.71 7.81 -12.60
N GLY A 159 7.16 7.50 -13.78
CA GLY A 159 7.78 6.59 -14.74
C GLY A 159 9.12 7.10 -15.29
N VAL A 160 9.31 8.43 -15.41
CA VAL A 160 10.61 9.01 -15.77
C VAL A 160 11.61 8.81 -14.63
N THR A 161 11.19 8.91 -13.38
CA THR A 161 12.07 8.59 -12.25
C THR A 161 12.51 7.13 -12.24
N ALA A 162 11.65 6.21 -12.72
CA ALA A 162 11.99 4.80 -12.89
C ALA A 162 13.02 4.58 -14.00
N GLU A 163 12.93 5.30 -15.13
CA GLU A 163 13.98 5.30 -16.17
C GLU A 163 15.31 5.82 -15.61
N ASN A 164 15.29 6.88 -14.79
CA ASN A 164 16.49 7.37 -14.12
C ASN A 164 17.14 6.34 -13.20
N VAL A 165 16.31 5.57 -12.47
CA VAL A 165 16.79 4.45 -11.64
C VAL A 165 17.38 3.36 -12.51
N ALA A 166 16.71 2.96 -13.59
CA ALA A 166 17.21 1.96 -14.53
C ALA A 166 18.59 2.33 -15.06
N ALA A 167 18.76 3.56 -15.54
CA ALA A 167 20.04 4.08 -16.05
C ALA A 167 21.12 4.11 -14.96
N LYS A 168 20.81 4.64 -13.77
CA LYS A 168 21.77 4.80 -12.66
C LYS A 168 22.28 3.49 -12.10
N TYR A 169 21.41 2.47 -12.00
CA TYR A 169 21.73 1.17 -11.36
C TYR A 169 22.00 0.06 -12.37
N GLY A 170 21.98 0.37 -13.67
CA GLY A 170 22.26 -0.60 -14.74
C GLY A 170 21.19 -1.70 -14.81
N ILE A 171 19.91 -1.35 -14.62
CA ILE A 171 18.80 -2.28 -14.72
C ILE A 171 18.28 -2.29 -16.15
N THR A 172 18.48 -3.40 -16.87
CA THR A 172 18.08 -3.51 -18.27
C THR A 172 16.58 -3.72 -18.43
N ARG A 173 16.09 -3.59 -19.65
CA ARG A 173 14.68 -3.89 -20.01
C ARG A 173 14.35 -5.35 -19.73
N GLU A 174 15.24 -6.28 -20.05
CA GLU A 174 15.07 -7.72 -19.86
C GLU A 174 14.96 -8.06 -18.36
N MET A 175 15.79 -7.42 -17.52
CA MET A 175 15.69 -7.60 -16.06
C MET A 175 14.34 -7.14 -15.53
N GLN A 176 13.84 -6.00 -16.01
CA GLN A 176 12.54 -5.45 -15.61
C GLN A 176 11.38 -6.35 -16.05
N ASP A 177 11.39 -6.80 -17.29
CA ASP A 177 10.35 -7.68 -17.83
C ASP A 177 10.35 -9.05 -17.10
N ALA A 178 11.53 -9.60 -16.80
CA ALA A 178 11.65 -10.84 -16.03
C ALA A 178 11.06 -10.71 -14.62
N ALA A 179 11.38 -9.61 -13.92
CA ALA A 179 10.83 -9.34 -12.59
C ALA A 179 9.30 -9.16 -12.63
N ALA A 180 8.79 -8.48 -13.67
CA ALA A 180 7.35 -8.27 -13.82
C ALA A 180 6.61 -9.57 -14.12
N VAL A 181 7.12 -10.42 -15.01
CA VAL A 181 6.54 -11.74 -15.30
C VAL A 181 6.53 -12.61 -14.05
N GLU A 182 7.62 -12.61 -13.29
CA GLU A 182 7.68 -13.36 -12.01
C GLU A 182 6.64 -12.85 -11.00
N SER A 183 6.47 -11.52 -10.87
CA SER A 183 5.43 -10.94 -10.01
C SER A 183 4.03 -11.44 -10.39
N HIS A 184 3.67 -11.42 -11.68
CA HIS A 184 2.38 -11.92 -12.16
C HIS A 184 2.20 -13.42 -11.90
N ASN A 185 3.21 -14.24 -12.19
CA ASN A 185 3.17 -15.69 -11.97
C ASN A 185 3.04 -16.04 -10.49
N ARG A 186 3.66 -15.28 -9.58
CA ARG A 186 3.51 -15.43 -8.13
C ARG A 186 2.10 -15.09 -7.68
N ALA A 187 1.53 -13.98 -8.17
CA ALA A 187 0.16 -13.58 -7.85
C ALA A 187 -0.87 -14.60 -8.33
N GLU A 188 -0.71 -15.14 -9.55
CA GLU A 188 -1.56 -16.19 -10.10
C GLU A 188 -1.50 -17.47 -9.25
N LYS A 189 -0.30 -17.95 -8.91
CA LYS A 189 -0.10 -19.13 -8.06
C LYS A 189 -0.69 -18.93 -6.65
N ALA A 190 -0.45 -17.77 -6.03
CA ALA A 190 -0.98 -17.44 -4.71
C ALA A 190 -2.51 -17.39 -4.70
N THR A 191 -3.11 -16.81 -5.74
CA THR A 191 -4.56 -16.75 -5.91
C THR A 191 -5.15 -18.14 -6.11
N ALA A 192 -4.58 -18.95 -6.99
CA ALA A 192 -5.00 -20.34 -7.23
C ALA A 192 -4.88 -21.22 -5.99
N ALA A 193 -3.85 -21.00 -5.17
CA ALA A 193 -3.64 -21.70 -3.90
C ALA A 193 -4.51 -21.15 -2.74
N GLY A 194 -5.30 -20.10 -2.97
CA GLY A 194 -6.17 -19.51 -1.95
C GLY A 194 -5.44 -18.73 -0.85
N LEU A 195 -4.18 -18.33 -1.05
CA LEU A 195 -3.35 -17.68 -0.02
C LEU A 195 -3.89 -16.31 0.42
N PHE A 196 -4.75 -15.70 -0.38
CA PHE A 196 -5.37 -14.40 -0.07
C PHE A 196 -6.74 -14.50 0.59
N LYS A 197 -7.33 -15.71 0.64
CA LYS A 197 -8.72 -15.92 1.08
C LYS A 197 -8.99 -15.35 2.48
N ASP A 198 -8.08 -15.62 3.42
CA ASP A 198 -8.25 -15.23 4.82
C ASP A 198 -7.99 -13.74 5.07
N GLN A 199 -7.33 -13.03 4.14
CA GLN A 199 -7.07 -11.59 4.25
C GLN A 199 -8.15 -10.74 3.57
N ILE A 200 -8.88 -11.29 2.58
CA ILE A 200 -9.82 -10.53 1.76
C ILE A 200 -11.21 -10.48 2.41
N VAL A 201 -11.75 -9.26 2.48
CA VAL A 201 -13.13 -8.97 2.84
C VAL A 201 -13.95 -8.85 1.57
N PRO A 202 -15.06 -9.59 1.40
CA PRO A 202 -15.91 -9.44 0.25
C PRO A 202 -16.51 -8.02 0.15
N VAL A 203 -16.39 -7.41 -1.02
CA VAL A 203 -17.11 -6.17 -1.36
C VAL A 203 -18.37 -6.56 -2.14
N MET A 204 -19.55 -6.20 -1.64
CA MET A 204 -20.80 -6.53 -2.31
C MET A 204 -21.09 -5.54 -3.42
N LEU A 205 -20.97 -5.98 -4.66
CA LEU A 205 -21.26 -5.18 -5.86
C LEU A 205 -22.74 -5.34 -6.24
N LYS A 206 -23.43 -4.21 -6.32
CA LYS A 206 -24.84 -4.20 -6.76
C LYS A 206 -24.94 -4.51 -8.24
N SER A 207 -25.80 -5.44 -8.62
CA SER A 207 -26.13 -5.71 -10.01
C SER A 207 -27.64 -5.88 -10.22
N LYS A 208 -28.10 -5.74 -11.47
CA LYS A 208 -29.51 -5.96 -11.82
C LYS A 208 -29.99 -7.40 -11.56
N LYS A 209 -29.06 -8.35 -11.42
CA LYS A 209 -29.35 -9.78 -11.19
C LYS A 209 -29.17 -10.20 -9.71
N GLY A 210 -28.93 -9.24 -8.82
CA GLY A 210 -28.60 -9.45 -7.41
C GLY A 210 -27.15 -9.07 -7.08
N ASP A 211 -26.86 -8.96 -5.81
CA ASP A 211 -25.53 -8.54 -5.35
C ASP A 211 -24.51 -9.67 -5.58
N VAL A 212 -23.31 -9.29 -6.03
CA VAL A 212 -22.19 -10.21 -6.31
C VAL A 212 -21.03 -9.88 -5.37
N ALA A 213 -20.49 -10.88 -4.68
CA ALA A 213 -19.32 -10.70 -3.83
C ALA A 213 -18.05 -10.58 -4.68
N TYR A 214 -17.35 -9.46 -4.57
CA TYR A 214 -16.04 -9.24 -5.16
C TYR A 214 -14.95 -9.65 -4.16
N THR A 215 -14.19 -10.72 -4.48
CA THR A 215 -13.27 -11.39 -3.56
C THR A 215 -11.91 -11.73 -4.16
N THR A 216 -11.66 -11.34 -5.42
CA THR A 216 -10.42 -11.72 -6.13
C THR A 216 -9.75 -10.49 -6.71
N ASP A 217 -8.43 -10.37 -6.50
CA ASP A 217 -7.62 -9.34 -7.14
C ASP A 217 -7.70 -9.49 -8.65
N GLU A 218 -8.01 -8.43 -9.38
CA GLU A 218 -8.33 -8.53 -10.82
C GLU A 218 -7.22 -8.00 -11.74
N HIS A 219 -6.10 -7.50 -11.19
CA HIS A 219 -5.09 -6.81 -11.98
C HIS A 219 -4.06 -7.75 -12.64
N PHE A 220 -3.70 -8.86 -12.00
CA PHE A 220 -2.64 -9.72 -12.51
C PHE A 220 -3.03 -10.41 -13.84
N ARG A 221 -2.03 -10.65 -14.67
CA ARG A 221 -2.18 -11.32 -15.98
C ARG A 221 -1.91 -12.80 -15.82
N THR A 222 -2.93 -13.62 -16.09
CA THR A 222 -2.82 -15.07 -16.07
C THR A 222 -1.92 -15.56 -17.20
N GLY A 223 -1.00 -16.47 -16.90
CA GLY A 223 -0.09 -17.06 -17.89
C GLY A 223 0.89 -16.05 -18.49
N ALA A 224 1.33 -15.05 -17.73
CA ALA A 224 2.28 -14.03 -18.19
C ALA A 224 3.60 -14.64 -18.69
N THR A 225 4.08 -14.23 -19.87
CA THR A 225 5.32 -14.70 -20.47
C THR A 225 6.26 -13.56 -20.84
N LEU A 226 7.57 -13.81 -20.85
CA LEU A 226 8.57 -12.85 -21.34
C LEU A 226 8.31 -12.41 -22.78
N ALA A 227 7.83 -13.32 -23.63
CA ALA A 227 7.52 -13.02 -25.03
C ALA A 227 6.39 -11.99 -25.18
N ASP A 228 5.44 -11.95 -24.25
CA ASP A 228 4.36 -10.96 -24.26
C ASP A 228 4.83 -9.60 -23.77
N PHE A 229 5.68 -9.59 -22.74
CA PHE A 229 6.24 -8.36 -22.18
C PHE A 229 7.24 -7.70 -23.14
N ALA A 230 8.08 -8.48 -23.83
CA ALA A 230 9.03 -7.98 -24.82
C ALA A 230 8.38 -7.18 -25.97
N LYS A 231 7.11 -7.47 -26.30
CA LYS A 231 6.34 -6.75 -27.35
C LYS A 231 5.88 -5.35 -26.91
N LEU A 232 5.88 -5.05 -25.61
CA LEU A 232 5.38 -3.78 -25.09
C LEU A 232 6.36 -2.64 -25.37
N LYS A 233 5.83 -1.50 -25.79
CA LYS A 233 6.63 -0.33 -26.08
C LYS A 233 6.92 0.47 -24.82
N PRO A 234 8.10 1.11 -24.69
CA PRO A 234 8.38 2.08 -23.65
C PRO A 234 7.36 3.23 -23.65
N VAL A 235 6.97 3.68 -22.45
CA VAL A 235 5.92 4.69 -22.28
C VAL A 235 6.48 6.08 -22.00
N PHE A 236 7.54 6.17 -21.21
CA PHE A 236 8.03 7.44 -20.64
C PHE A 236 9.22 8.03 -21.39
N GLN A 237 10.01 7.22 -22.06
CA GLN A 237 11.13 7.61 -22.90
C GLN A 237 10.95 6.99 -24.30
N LYS A 238 10.98 7.83 -25.36
CA LYS A 238 10.82 7.34 -26.73
C LYS A 238 12.04 6.59 -27.24
N GLU A 239 13.23 7.11 -26.90
CA GLU A 239 14.51 6.52 -27.30
C GLU A 239 15.16 5.85 -26.09
N ASN A 240 15.56 4.59 -26.26
CA ASN A 240 16.21 3.79 -25.21
C ASN A 240 15.40 3.64 -23.90
N GLY A 241 14.10 3.90 -23.94
CA GLY A 241 13.21 3.69 -22.78
C GLY A 241 13.08 2.21 -22.43
N THR A 242 12.93 1.92 -21.15
CA THR A 242 12.86 0.57 -20.59
C THR A 242 11.55 0.28 -19.86
N VAL A 243 10.88 1.33 -19.37
CA VAL A 243 9.64 1.22 -18.58
C VAL A 243 8.43 1.13 -19.49
N THR A 244 7.64 0.09 -19.32
CA THR A 244 6.44 -0.22 -20.11
C THR A 244 5.21 -0.37 -19.23
N ALA A 245 4.03 -0.45 -19.84
CA ALA A 245 2.79 -0.79 -19.13
C ALA A 245 2.79 -2.20 -18.51
N GLY A 246 3.73 -3.08 -18.89
CA GLY A 246 3.86 -4.42 -18.32
C GLY A 246 4.77 -4.47 -17.10
N ASN A 247 5.80 -3.62 -17.03
CA ASN A 247 6.78 -3.62 -15.96
C ASN A 247 6.65 -2.43 -15.00
N ALA A 248 5.50 -1.77 -15.01
CA ALA A 248 5.06 -0.75 -14.07
C ALA A 248 3.81 -1.23 -13.32
N SER A 249 3.60 -0.73 -12.10
CA SER A 249 2.36 -0.98 -11.36
C SER A 249 1.16 -0.33 -12.05
N GLY A 250 -0.03 -0.84 -11.77
CA GLY A 250 -1.27 -0.26 -12.25
C GLY A 250 -1.76 0.93 -11.43
N ILE A 251 -2.83 1.55 -11.93
CA ILE A 251 -3.71 2.46 -11.21
C ILE A 251 -4.83 1.61 -10.65
N ASN A 252 -5.06 1.65 -9.34
CA ASN A 252 -5.88 0.65 -8.67
C ASN A 252 -6.75 1.24 -7.54
N ASP A 253 -7.70 0.44 -7.09
CA ASP A 253 -8.69 0.78 -6.08
C ASP A 253 -8.70 -0.29 -4.99
N ALA A 254 -8.54 0.08 -3.72
CA ALA A 254 -8.64 -0.86 -2.60
C ALA A 254 -8.65 -0.15 -1.24
N ALA A 255 -8.93 -0.92 -0.19
CA ALA A 255 -8.72 -0.54 1.20
C ALA A 255 -8.15 -1.69 2.03
N ALA A 256 -7.42 -1.34 3.10
CA ALA A 256 -6.96 -2.28 4.11
C ALA A 256 -6.92 -1.62 5.49
N ALA A 257 -7.07 -2.41 6.54
CA ALA A 257 -6.97 -1.95 7.91
C ALA A 257 -6.35 -3.02 8.81
N VAL A 258 -5.62 -2.58 9.83
CA VAL A 258 -5.16 -3.40 10.94
C VAL A 258 -5.66 -2.83 12.26
N VAL A 259 -6.02 -3.71 13.19
CA VAL A 259 -6.29 -3.33 14.59
C VAL A 259 -4.99 -3.51 15.36
N LEU A 260 -4.54 -2.44 15.98
CA LEU A 260 -3.36 -2.35 16.83
C LEU A 260 -3.79 -2.29 18.28
N MET A 261 -3.04 -2.95 19.14
CA MET A 261 -3.34 -2.97 20.58
C MET A 261 -2.05 -2.90 21.41
N GLU A 262 -2.14 -2.35 22.59
CA GLU A 262 -1.07 -2.45 23.58
C GLU A 262 -0.90 -3.92 24.01
N GLY A 263 0.34 -4.40 24.09
CA GLY A 263 0.65 -5.82 24.27
C GLY A 263 0.03 -6.45 25.51
N LYS A 264 0.08 -5.74 26.67
CA LYS A 264 -0.54 -6.23 27.92
C LYS A 264 -2.05 -6.24 27.84
N THR A 265 -2.65 -5.26 27.15
CA THR A 265 -4.09 -5.21 26.90
C THR A 265 -4.53 -6.38 26.03
N ALA A 266 -3.78 -6.72 24.96
CA ALA A 266 -4.05 -7.88 24.14
C ALA A 266 -3.94 -9.19 24.94
N GLN A 267 -2.90 -9.33 25.76
CA GLN A 267 -2.70 -10.47 26.64
C GLN A 267 -3.85 -10.62 27.67
N ALA A 268 -4.25 -9.53 28.31
CA ALA A 268 -5.35 -9.51 29.28
C ALA A 268 -6.70 -9.92 28.66
N ARG A 269 -6.89 -9.65 27.35
CA ARG A 269 -8.07 -10.04 26.57
C ARG A 269 -7.96 -11.45 25.99
N GLY A 270 -6.85 -12.17 26.20
CA GLY A 270 -6.62 -13.52 25.65
C GLY A 270 -6.50 -13.56 24.14
N LEU A 271 -6.16 -12.43 23.50
CA LEU A 271 -6.00 -12.34 22.06
C LEU A 271 -4.66 -12.92 21.62
N LYS A 272 -4.62 -13.50 20.42
CA LYS A 272 -3.39 -13.98 19.77
C LYS A 272 -3.02 -13.01 18.66
N PRO A 273 -2.00 -12.14 18.87
CA PRO A 273 -1.57 -11.21 17.84
C PRO A 273 -0.98 -11.92 16.61
N LEU A 274 -1.18 -11.32 15.43
CA LEU A 274 -0.49 -11.72 14.20
C LEU A 274 1.00 -11.37 14.24
N GLY A 275 1.36 -10.30 14.94
CA GLY A 275 2.72 -9.86 15.10
C GLY A 275 2.83 -8.59 15.92
N ARG A 276 4.05 -8.15 16.20
CA ARG A 276 4.35 -6.87 16.87
C ARG A 276 5.18 -5.97 15.96
N LEU A 277 5.02 -4.67 16.10
CA LEU A 277 5.88 -3.69 15.44
C LEU A 277 7.23 -3.63 16.17
N VAL A 278 8.31 -4.03 15.50
CA VAL A 278 9.68 -4.01 16.04
C VAL A 278 10.30 -2.63 15.90
N GLY A 279 10.12 -2.01 14.73
CA GLY A 279 10.65 -0.69 14.46
C GLY A 279 10.25 -0.18 13.07
N TYR A 280 10.51 1.09 12.83
CA TYR A 280 10.25 1.75 11.55
C TYR A 280 11.26 2.86 11.29
N ALA A 281 11.37 3.27 10.02
CA ALA A 281 12.21 4.40 9.62
C ALA A 281 11.62 5.12 8.40
N HIS A 282 11.97 6.40 8.28
CA HIS A 282 11.68 7.25 7.14
C HIS A 282 12.98 7.90 6.67
N THR A 283 13.13 8.08 5.37
CA THR A 283 14.30 8.74 4.77
C THR A 283 13.88 9.61 3.60
N GLY A 284 14.70 10.60 3.28
CA GLY A 284 14.59 11.43 2.09
C GLY A 284 15.77 11.16 1.15
N LEU A 285 15.56 11.37 -0.16
CA LEU A 285 16.58 11.26 -1.20
C LEU A 285 16.23 12.16 -2.40
N ASP A 286 17.10 12.16 -3.42
CA ASP A 286 16.84 12.90 -4.66
C ASP A 286 15.50 12.47 -5.29
N PRO A 287 14.54 13.40 -5.49
CA PRO A 287 13.25 13.10 -6.10
C PRO A 287 13.33 12.43 -7.47
N LYS A 288 14.38 12.74 -8.26
CA LYS A 288 14.56 12.16 -9.60
C LYS A 288 14.77 10.66 -9.61
N ILE A 289 15.11 10.07 -8.46
CA ILE A 289 15.33 8.64 -8.28
C ILE A 289 14.53 8.10 -7.08
N MET A 290 13.34 8.65 -6.82
CA MET A 290 12.51 8.31 -5.67
C MET A 290 12.33 6.80 -5.45
N GLY A 291 12.37 6.02 -6.54
CA GLY A 291 12.17 4.57 -6.51
C GLY A 291 13.12 3.81 -5.60
N VAL A 292 14.32 4.35 -5.32
CA VAL A 292 15.30 3.70 -4.43
C VAL A 292 15.21 4.14 -2.97
N GLY A 293 14.18 4.89 -2.59
CA GLY A 293 13.89 5.24 -1.18
C GLY A 293 13.87 4.07 -0.20
N PRO A 294 13.37 2.87 -0.59
CA PRO A 294 13.44 1.67 0.23
C PRO A 294 14.84 1.29 0.71
N ILE A 295 15.89 1.61 -0.06
CA ILE A 295 17.28 1.25 0.30
C ILE A 295 17.66 1.92 1.62
N SER A 296 17.62 3.25 1.67
CA SER A 296 17.99 4.00 2.86
C SER A 296 17.02 3.79 4.02
N ALA A 297 15.71 3.65 3.75
CA ALA A 297 14.72 3.38 4.78
C ALA A 297 14.92 2.01 5.44
N THR A 298 15.20 0.97 4.64
CA THR A 298 15.50 -0.38 5.14
C THR A 298 16.80 -0.39 5.95
N GLN A 299 17.87 0.22 5.45
CA GLN A 299 19.14 0.34 6.19
C GLN A 299 18.93 1.04 7.55
N ALA A 300 18.12 2.11 7.57
CA ALA A 300 17.85 2.85 8.79
C ALA A 300 17.04 2.04 9.81
N VAL A 301 16.02 1.28 9.38
CA VAL A 301 15.24 0.44 10.31
C VAL A 301 16.03 -0.75 10.80
N LEU A 302 16.83 -1.41 9.96
CA LEU A 302 17.71 -2.50 10.35
C LEU A 302 18.74 -2.02 11.40
N LYS A 303 19.38 -0.87 11.17
CA LYS A 303 20.29 -0.26 12.16
C LYS A 303 19.60 0.03 13.49
N ARG A 304 18.36 0.54 13.46
CA ARG A 304 17.58 0.89 14.67
C ARG A 304 17.19 -0.35 15.47
N THR A 305 16.90 -1.45 14.80
CA THR A 305 16.42 -2.70 15.43
C THR A 305 17.56 -3.67 15.77
N GLY A 306 18.77 -3.44 15.26
CA GLY A 306 19.90 -4.35 15.40
C GLY A 306 19.79 -5.62 14.55
N LEU A 307 18.84 -5.63 13.59
CA LEU A 307 18.65 -6.74 12.66
C LEU A 307 19.45 -6.54 11.37
N THR A 308 19.62 -7.64 10.64
CA THR A 308 20.25 -7.69 9.32
C THR A 308 19.25 -8.20 8.27
N VAL A 309 19.57 -8.09 6.99
CA VAL A 309 18.72 -8.63 5.91
C VAL A 309 18.57 -10.15 6.01
N ASN A 310 19.55 -10.85 6.62
CA ASN A 310 19.52 -12.31 6.78
C ASN A 310 18.48 -12.76 7.83
N ASP A 311 18.14 -11.90 8.77
CA ASP A 311 17.13 -12.18 9.80
C ASP A 311 15.69 -12.11 9.26
N LEU A 312 15.50 -11.54 8.05
CA LEU A 312 14.18 -11.36 7.44
C LEU A 312 13.73 -12.65 6.75
N ASP A 313 12.49 -13.07 7.00
CA ASP A 313 11.87 -14.25 6.38
C ASP A 313 10.91 -13.87 5.27
N VAL A 314 10.23 -12.71 5.39
CA VAL A 314 9.32 -12.14 4.40
C VAL A 314 9.70 -10.69 4.14
N ILE A 315 9.74 -10.31 2.87
CA ILE A 315 10.01 -8.92 2.45
C ILE A 315 8.91 -8.50 1.50
N GLU A 316 8.04 -7.62 1.95
CA GLU A 316 7.05 -6.94 1.10
C GLU A 316 7.62 -5.57 0.71
N ALA A 317 8.28 -5.53 -0.42
CA ALA A 317 8.80 -4.31 -1.04
C ALA A 317 7.90 -3.92 -2.21
N ASN A 318 7.18 -2.80 -2.10
CA ASN A 318 6.24 -2.40 -3.14
C ASN A 318 6.92 -2.26 -4.51
N GLU A 319 6.32 -2.84 -5.52
CA GLU A 319 6.77 -2.80 -6.92
C GLU A 319 6.04 -1.66 -7.66
N ALA A 320 6.40 -0.41 -7.40
CA ALA A 320 5.87 0.70 -8.19
C ALA A 320 6.32 0.61 -9.67
N PHE A 321 7.57 0.17 -9.87
CA PHE A 321 8.18 -0.12 -11.18
C PHE A 321 9.18 -1.27 -11.02
N ALA A 322 9.30 -2.13 -12.01
CA ALA A 322 10.29 -3.22 -11.97
C ALA A 322 11.73 -2.69 -11.90
N ALA A 323 12.01 -1.56 -12.56
CA ALA A 323 13.33 -0.91 -12.49
C ALA A 323 13.75 -0.64 -11.03
N GLN A 324 12.82 -0.09 -10.24
CA GLN A 324 13.08 0.23 -8.83
C GLN A 324 13.13 -1.05 -7.97
N ALA A 325 12.24 -2.03 -8.21
CA ALA A 325 12.22 -3.28 -7.46
C ALA A 325 13.53 -4.06 -7.64
N CYS A 326 14.03 -4.17 -8.87
CA CYS A 326 15.33 -4.78 -9.19
C CYS A 326 16.49 -4.04 -8.52
N ALA A 327 16.51 -2.70 -8.57
CA ALA A 327 17.56 -1.89 -7.96
C ALA A 327 17.58 -2.06 -6.43
N VAL A 328 16.42 -2.03 -5.77
CA VAL A 328 16.30 -2.20 -4.31
C VAL A 328 16.78 -3.60 -3.89
N THR A 329 16.33 -4.65 -4.58
CA THR A 329 16.73 -6.05 -4.29
C THR A 329 18.24 -6.23 -4.43
N LYS A 330 18.84 -5.69 -5.52
CA LYS A 330 20.27 -5.74 -5.80
C LYS A 330 21.09 -5.01 -4.74
N GLU A 331 20.78 -3.75 -4.47
CA GLU A 331 21.57 -2.87 -3.59
C GLU A 331 21.50 -3.28 -2.10
N LEU A 332 20.38 -3.88 -1.67
CA LEU A 332 20.24 -4.41 -0.31
C LEU A 332 20.72 -5.85 -0.17
N GLY A 333 21.06 -6.53 -1.28
CA GLY A 333 21.44 -7.95 -1.25
C GLY A 333 20.32 -8.85 -0.76
N LEU A 334 19.06 -8.54 -1.11
CA LEU A 334 17.90 -9.31 -0.68
C LEU A 334 17.82 -10.65 -1.42
N ASP A 335 17.45 -11.71 -0.70
CA ASP A 335 17.10 -12.99 -1.32
C ASP A 335 15.79 -12.85 -2.13
N PRO A 336 15.83 -13.00 -3.47
CA PRO A 336 14.63 -12.86 -4.31
C PRO A 336 13.51 -13.84 -3.96
N ALA A 337 13.80 -14.97 -3.32
CA ALA A 337 12.80 -15.95 -2.90
C ALA A 337 11.94 -15.41 -1.73
N LYS A 338 12.51 -14.52 -0.92
CA LYS A 338 11.84 -13.89 0.23
C LYS A 338 11.14 -12.57 -0.12
N VAL A 339 11.48 -11.98 -1.29
CA VAL A 339 10.91 -10.71 -1.75
C VAL A 339 9.62 -10.94 -2.50
N ASN A 340 8.52 -10.35 -2.02
CA ASN A 340 7.21 -10.40 -2.66
C ASN A 340 6.78 -11.82 -3.07
N PRO A 341 6.79 -12.81 -2.16
CA PRO A 341 6.60 -14.22 -2.50
C PRO A 341 5.27 -14.51 -3.18
N ASN A 342 4.28 -13.64 -3.00
CA ASN A 342 2.93 -13.77 -3.52
C ASN A 342 2.55 -12.65 -4.53
N GLY A 343 3.53 -12.07 -5.21
CA GLY A 343 3.33 -10.90 -6.07
C GLY A 343 3.20 -9.59 -5.28
N SER A 344 3.25 -8.45 -5.97
CA SER A 344 3.17 -7.12 -5.35
C SER A 344 2.59 -6.08 -6.34
N GLY A 345 3.04 -4.82 -6.28
CA GLY A 345 2.43 -3.70 -7.00
C GLY A 345 2.26 -3.87 -8.50
N ILE A 346 3.19 -4.54 -9.19
CA ILE A 346 3.09 -4.79 -10.64
C ILE A 346 1.94 -5.75 -10.96
N SER A 347 1.82 -6.83 -10.21
CA SER A 347 0.83 -7.87 -10.45
C SER A 347 -0.49 -7.63 -9.75
N LEU A 348 -0.46 -7.26 -8.48
CA LEU A 348 -1.67 -7.09 -7.67
C LEU A 348 -2.25 -5.68 -7.78
N GLY A 349 -1.39 -4.67 -8.03
CA GLY A 349 -1.79 -3.28 -8.14
C GLY A 349 -1.25 -2.38 -7.04
N HIS A 350 -1.34 -1.05 -7.27
CA HIS A 350 -0.78 -0.04 -6.37
C HIS A 350 -1.77 1.11 -6.10
N PRO A 351 -2.84 0.87 -5.32
CA PRO A 351 -3.73 1.94 -4.84
C PRO A 351 -2.96 2.77 -3.81
N ILE A 352 -2.39 3.92 -4.24
CA ILE A 352 -1.28 4.62 -3.57
C ILE A 352 -1.47 4.84 -2.07
N GLY A 353 -2.62 5.34 -1.63
CA GLY A 353 -2.89 5.59 -0.21
C GLY A 353 -3.12 4.32 0.63
N ALA A 354 -3.52 3.23 -0.02
CA ALA A 354 -3.83 1.96 0.65
C ALA A 354 -2.65 0.97 0.67
N THR A 355 -1.73 1.06 -0.28
CA THR A 355 -0.71 0.03 -0.53
C THR A 355 0.08 -0.36 0.71
N GLY A 356 0.51 0.59 1.54
CA GLY A 356 1.28 0.30 2.74
C GLY A 356 0.51 -0.58 3.74
N ALA A 357 -0.79 -0.39 3.86
CA ALA A 357 -1.64 -1.24 4.69
C ALA A 357 -1.88 -2.61 4.05
N LEU A 358 -2.11 -2.66 2.73
CA LEU A 358 -2.29 -3.90 1.96
C LEU A 358 -1.11 -4.84 2.11
N ILE A 359 0.11 -4.35 1.86
CA ILE A 359 1.31 -5.18 1.94
C ILE A 359 1.70 -5.51 3.39
N THR A 360 1.30 -4.69 4.37
CA THR A 360 1.44 -5.05 5.79
C THR A 360 0.55 -6.25 6.15
N VAL A 361 -0.70 -6.24 5.72
CA VAL A 361 -1.61 -7.39 5.89
C VAL A 361 -1.02 -8.64 5.22
N LYS A 362 -0.58 -8.53 3.95
CA LYS A 362 0.07 -9.64 3.23
C LYS A 362 1.27 -10.19 3.97
N ALA A 363 2.16 -9.32 4.46
CA ALA A 363 3.37 -9.72 5.19
C ALA A 363 3.04 -10.50 6.46
N LEU A 364 2.07 -10.04 7.25
CA LEU A 364 1.66 -10.70 8.49
C LEU A 364 1.06 -12.09 8.23
N TYR A 365 0.17 -12.22 7.24
CA TYR A 365 -0.39 -13.52 6.88
C TYR A 365 0.66 -14.48 6.32
N GLU A 366 1.59 -13.99 5.51
CA GLU A 366 2.66 -14.82 4.99
C GLU A 366 3.61 -15.31 6.10
N LEU A 367 3.96 -14.43 7.07
CA LEU A 367 4.72 -14.86 8.25
C LEU A 367 4.03 -15.98 9.02
N GLN A 368 2.69 -15.89 9.21
CA GLN A 368 1.93 -16.96 9.86
C GLN A 368 1.99 -18.25 9.04
N ARG A 369 1.81 -18.16 7.73
CA ARG A 369 1.79 -19.32 6.83
C ARG A 369 3.11 -20.09 6.81
N ILE A 370 4.25 -19.37 6.73
CA ILE A 370 5.59 -20.01 6.68
C ILE A 370 6.22 -20.23 8.05
N GLN A 371 5.54 -19.82 9.12
CA GLN A 371 6.09 -19.82 10.49
C GLN A 371 7.39 -19.02 10.60
N GLY A 372 7.57 -18.00 9.75
CA GLY A 372 8.70 -17.09 9.77
C GLY A 372 8.67 -16.16 10.98
N ARG A 373 9.77 -15.50 11.28
CA ARG A 373 9.90 -14.62 12.45
C ARG A 373 9.74 -13.14 12.10
N TYR A 374 10.50 -12.64 11.12
CA TYR A 374 10.53 -11.21 10.79
C TYR A 374 10.05 -10.92 9.39
N ALA A 375 9.20 -9.92 9.25
CA ALA A 375 8.81 -9.34 7.97
C ALA A 375 9.26 -7.88 7.87
N LEU A 376 9.83 -7.52 6.73
CA LEU A 376 10.06 -6.15 6.30
C LEU A 376 8.92 -5.70 5.37
N VAL A 377 8.37 -4.53 5.64
CA VAL A 377 7.44 -3.82 4.75
C VAL A 377 8.08 -2.50 4.35
N THR A 378 8.31 -2.28 3.07
CA THR A 378 8.98 -1.06 2.58
C THR A 378 8.44 -0.59 1.24
N MET A 379 8.55 0.70 0.97
CA MET A 379 8.14 1.29 -0.30
C MET A 379 8.83 2.62 -0.59
N CYS A 380 8.94 2.93 -1.87
CA CYS A 380 9.30 4.23 -2.38
C CYS A 380 8.12 5.20 -2.30
N ILE A 381 8.40 6.48 -2.28
CA ILE A 381 7.40 7.53 -2.14
C ILE A 381 7.76 8.66 -3.10
N GLY A 382 6.81 9.11 -3.90
CA GLY A 382 6.96 10.27 -4.77
C GLY A 382 7.48 11.51 -4.03
N GLY A 383 8.26 12.35 -4.71
CA GLY A 383 8.96 13.47 -4.09
C GLY A 383 10.26 13.09 -3.39
N GLY A 384 10.75 11.85 -3.55
CA GLY A 384 12.06 11.43 -3.06
C GLY A 384 12.08 11.03 -1.59
N GLN A 385 11.27 10.04 -1.20
CA GLN A 385 11.25 9.51 0.17
C GLN A 385 11.21 7.98 0.17
N GLY A 386 11.53 7.39 1.32
CA GLY A 386 11.37 5.97 1.61
C GLY A 386 10.80 5.75 3.01
N ILE A 387 10.07 4.67 3.19
CA ILE A 387 9.53 4.22 4.47
C ILE A 387 9.73 2.72 4.60
N ALA A 388 10.07 2.27 5.82
CA ALA A 388 10.23 0.86 6.13
C ALA A 388 9.74 0.56 7.56
N ALA A 389 9.13 -0.60 7.75
CA ALA A 389 8.76 -1.12 9.07
C ALA A 389 9.08 -2.61 9.15
N ILE A 390 9.47 -3.08 10.34
CA ILE A 390 9.71 -4.50 10.63
C ILE A 390 8.68 -4.98 11.63
N PHE A 391 8.05 -6.10 11.30
CA PHE A 391 7.12 -6.82 12.17
C PHE A 391 7.71 -8.17 12.55
N GLU A 392 7.47 -8.58 13.79
CA GLU A 392 7.84 -9.91 14.30
C GLU A 392 6.57 -10.71 14.57
N ARG A 393 6.51 -11.96 14.09
CA ARG A 393 5.41 -12.87 14.36
C ARG A 393 5.40 -13.22 15.86
N MET A 394 4.20 -13.32 16.41
CA MET A 394 3.97 -13.71 17.80
C MET A 394 3.29 -15.08 17.91
#